data_ea75be57818d980608dc945c8a64880f
#
_entry.id   ea75be57818d980608dc945c8a64880f
#
_cell.length_a   1.000
_cell.length_b   1.000
_cell.length_c   1.000
_cell.angle_alpha   90.00
_cell.angle_beta   90.00
_cell.angle_gamma   90.00
#
_symmetry.space_group_name_H-M   'P 1'
#
loop_
_entity.id
_entity.type
_entity.pdbx_description
1 polymer ?
#
loop_
_entity_poly.entity_id
_entity_poly.type
_entity_poly.pdbx_seq_one_letter_code
_entity_poly.pdbx_strand_id
1 'polypeptide(L)'
;MVSQKRKYYAVREGREKGIFTSWEECKKAIHGYSGAVYKSFPTLEAAQAWYNGCTLCRADSAAPFEQEKESFQADYDVYTDGSYANGQYAWAYAFVKDGQICFEDSNVGKNPAAATMRNVAGEIAAVLYAVKKAAELKVKIRIFHDYAGIAHWATGEWQAKNEFTQTYARLMSQYQGIYSFAKVTAHSGNKFNDHVDKKAKMALGITDEE
;
A
#
# COMPACT_ATOMS: atom_id res chain seq x y z
N MET A 1 -22.95 -1.93 29.12
CA MET A 1 -23.70 -2.20 27.88
C MET A 1 -22.79 -1.85 26.72
N VAL A 2 -22.28 -2.86 26.01
CA VAL A 2 -21.40 -2.64 24.85
C VAL A 2 -22.27 -2.28 23.67
N SER A 3 -22.19 -1.02 23.22
CA SER A 3 -22.90 -0.55 22.02
C SER A 3 -22.31 -1.26 20.79
N GLN A 4 -23.04 -2.21 20.22
CA GLN A 4 -22.68 -2.80 18.92
C GLN A 4 -22.81 -1.70 17.86
N LYS A 5 -21.67 -1.25 17.33
CA LYS A 5 -21.63 -0.35 16.17
C LYS A 5 -22.28 -1.09 14.99
N ARG A 6 -23.44 -0.63 14.54
CA ARG A 6 -24.12 -1.12 13.34
C ARG A 6 -23.19 -0.93 12.14
N LYS A 7 -23.04 -1.97 11.30
CA LYS A 7 -22.30 -1.92 10.04
C LYS A 7 -23.28 -2.08 8.88
N TYR A 8 -23.00 -1.40 7.80
CA TYR A 8 -23.75 -1.50 6.54
C TYR A 8 -22.86 -2.14 5.48
N TYR A 9 -23.43 -3.01 4.67
CA TYR A 9 -22.71 -3.77 3.65
C TYR A 9 -23.27 -3.45 2.28
N ALA A 10 -22.47 -2.86 1.40
CA ALA A 10 -22.90 -2.56 0.03
C ALA A 10 -22.33 -3.61 -0.93
N VAL A 11 -23.16 -4.14 -1.82
CA VAL A 11 -22.82 -5.13 -2.84
C VAL A 11 -23.09 -4.51 -4.21
N ARG A 12 -22.02 -4.22 -4.96
CA ARG A 12 -22.10 -3.71 -6.35
C ARG A 12 -22.25 -4.83 -7.36
N GLU A 13 -21.53 -5.94 -7.13
CA GLU A 13 -21.59 -7.14 -7.96
C GLU A 13 -21.80 -8.36 -7.07
N GLY A 14 -22.86 -9.11 -7.35
CA GLY A 14 -23.28 -10.26 -6.59
C GLY A 14 -24.56 -10.84 -7.18
N ARG A 15 -25.11 -11.88 -6.57
CA ARG A 15 -26.42 -12.42 -6.93
C ARG A 15 -27.57 -11.41 -6.69
N GLU A 16 -27.37 -10.62 -5.63
CA GLU A 16 -28.27 -9.51 -5.28
C GLU A 16 -27.44 -8.27 -5.00
N LYS A 17 -27.74 -7.16 -5.71
CA LYS A 17 -27.07 -5.86 -5.57
C LYS A 17 -27.86 -5.01 -4.61
N GLY A 18 -27.20 -4.33 -3.68
CA GLY A 18 -27.89 -3.49 -2.71
C GLY A 18 -27.05 -3.18 -1.47
N ILE A 19 -27.73 -2.57 -0.48
CA ILE A 19 -27.12 -2.25 0.81
C ILE A 19 -27.86 -3.03 1.89
N PHE A 20 -27.08 -3.80 2.65
CA PHE A 20 -27.58 -4.71 3.68
C PHE A 20 -27.13 -4.23 5.07
N THR A 21 -27.96 -4.50 6.07
CA THR A 21 -27.71 -4.10 7.46
C THR A 21 -27.05 -5.20 8.30
N SER A 22 -26.99 -6.43 7.76
CA SER A 22 -26.34 -7.57 8.39
C SER A 22 -25.33 -8.24 7.46
N TRP A 23 -24.31 -8.83 8.06
CA TRP A 23 -23.34 -9.65 7.31
C TRP A 23 -23.96 -10.90 6.69
N GLU A 24 -24.97 -11.47 7.36
CA GLU A 24 -25.64 -12.68 6.88
C GLU A 24 -26.42 -12.43 5.58
N GLU A 25 -27.09 -11.28 5.47
CA GLU A 25 -27.78 -10.87 4.23
C GLU A 25 -26.75 -10.59 3.11
N CYS A 26 -25.69 -9.85 3.41
CA CYS A 26 -24.61 -9.59 2.46
C CYS A 26 -23.99 -10.90 1.98
N LYS A 27 -23.71 -11.83 2.87
CA LYS A 27 -23.15 -13.15 2.54
C LYS A 27 -24.05 -13.94 1.59
N LYS A 28 -25.37 -13.95 1.79
CA LYS A 28 -26.33 -14.59 0.87
C LYS A 28 -26.27 -13.93 -0.52
N ALA A 29 -26.18 -12.61 -0.56
CA ALA A 29 -26.14 -11.84 -1.81
C ALA A 29 -24.87 -12.10 -2.64
N ILE A 30 -23.77 -12.51 -2.03
CA ILE A 30 -22.49 -12.75 -2.72
C ILE A 30 -22.11 -14.23 -2.84
N HIS A 31 -22.75 -15.12 -2.08
CA HIS A 31 -22.38 -16.54 -2.01
C HIS A 31 -22.48 -17.22 -3.37
N GLY A 32 -21.37 -17.84 -3.80
CA GLY A 32 -21.28 -18.56 -5.07
C GLY A 32 -21.32 -17.67 -6.32
N TYR A 33 -21.14 -16.36 -6.19
CA TYR A 33 -21.00 -15.45 -7.31
C TYR A 33 -19.51 -15.14 -7.56
N SER A 34 -18.99 -15.55 -8.72
CA SER A 34 -17.60 -15.28 -9.11
C SER A 34 -17.45 -13.82 -9.49
N GLY A 35 -16.50 -13.12 -8.82
CA GLY A 35 -16.29 -11.69 -9.06
C GLY A 35 -17.16 -10.75 -8.22
N ALA A 36 -17.68 -11.21 -7.07
CA ALA A 36 -18.46 -10.38 -6.16
C ALA A 36 -17.66 -9.14 -5.69
N VAL A 37 -18.27 -7.95 -5.80
CA VAL A 37 -17.72 -6.67 -5.36
C VAL A 37 -18.59 -6.11 -4.24
N TYR A 38 -18.07 -6.14 -3.02
CA TYR A 38 -18.79 -5.65 -1.84
C TYR A 38 -17.85 -4.99 -0.83
N LYS A 39 -18.41 -4.11 0.02
CA LYS A 39 -17.64 -3.41 1.05
C LYS A 39 -18.52 -3.10 2.27
N SER A 40 -17.93 -3.07 3.49
CA SER A 40 -18.62 -2.69 4.73
C SER A 40 -18.32 -1.25 5.11
N PHE A 41 -19.33 -0.57 5.69
CA PHE A 41 -19.28 0.84 6.06
C PHE A 41 -19.83 1.05 7.48
N PRO A 42 -19.35 2.08 8.20
CA PRO A 42 -19.86 2.41 9.54
C PRO A 42 -21.20 3.15 9.50
N THR A 43 -21.56 3.78 8.37
CA THR A 43 -22.83 4.53 8.19
C THR A 43 -23.53 4.14 6.90
N LEU A 44 -24.84 4.37 6.85
CA LEU A 44 -25.67 4.10 5.68
C LEU A 44 -25.30 5.02 4.51
N GLU A 45 -25.03 6.29 4.80
CA GLU A 45 -24.68 7.32 3.81
C GLU A 45 -23.37 6.95 3.09
N ALA A 46 -22.37 6.47 3.83
CA ALA A 46 -21.12 6.02 3.25
C ALA A 46 -21.31 4.77 2.37
N ALA A 47 -22.21 3.86 2.77
CA ALA A 47 -22.56 2.68 1.97
C ALA A 47 -23.28 3.09 0.68
N GLN A 48 -24.24 4.03 0.76
CA GLN A 48 -24.98 4.56 -0.40
C GLN A 48 -24.07 5.30 -1.37
N ALA A 49 -23.20 6.17 -0.86
CA ALA A 49 -22.24 6.90 -1.68
C ALA A 49 -21.33 5.95 -2.46
N TRP A 50 -20.80 4.93 -1.81
CA TRP A 50 -20.00 3.92 -2.48
C TRP A 50 -20.84 3.09 -3.47
N TYR A 51 -22.04 2.67 -3.12
CA TYR A 51 -22.93 1.89 -3.98
C TYR A 51 -23.26 2.63 -5.27
N ASN A 52 -23.56 3.93 -5.17
CA ASN A 52 -23.93 4.79 -6.30
C ASN A 52 -22.71 5.29 -7.13
N GLY A 53 -21.50 4.83 -6.83
CA GLY A 53 -20.31 5.26 -7.55
C GLY A 53 -19.78 6.65 -7.16
N CYS A 54 -20.38 7.30 -6.16
CA CYS A 54 -19.93 8.59 -5.69
C CYS A 54 -18.73 8.43 -4.74
N THR A 55 -17.56 8.94 -5.12
CA THR A 55 -16.32 8.83 -4.35
C THR A 55 -16.21 9.95 -3.29
N LEU A 56 -17.29 10.60 -2.90
CA LEU A 56 -17.24 11.71 -1.94
C LEU A 56 -18.43 11.66 -1.01
N CYS A 57 -18.22 11.50 0.30
CA CYS A 57 -18.97 12.15 1.36
C CYS A 57 -18.11 12.27 2.61
N ARG A 58 -17.50 13.42 2.80
CA ARG A 58 -17.35 14.01 4.12
C ARG A 58 -18.55 14.95 4.30
N ALA A 59 -19.32 14.74 5.35
CA ALA A 59 -20.31 15.73 5.79
C ALA A 59 -19.56 16.92 6.39
N ASP A 60 -19.74 18.10 5.88
CA ASP A 60 -20.40 19.27 6.44
C ASP A 60 -20.20 20.49 5.54
N SER A 61 -21.36 21.11 5.25
CA SER A 61 -21.69 22.50 4.93
C SER A 61 -20.82 23.34 3.99
N ALA A 62 -21.51 23.84 2.94
CA ALA A 62 -21.43 25.15 2.30
C ALA A 62 -20.38 25.38 1.20
N ALA A 63 -20.97 25.68 0.02
CA ALA A 63 -20.43 26.39 -1.15
C ALA A 63 -19.45 25.66 -2.08
N PRO A 64 -19.63 25.81 -3.42
CA PRO A 64 -18.80 25.12 -4.39
C PRO A 64 -17.47 25.86 -4.54
N PHE A 65 -16.48 25.42 -3.80
CA PHE A 65 -15.10 25.65 -4.15
C PHE A 65 -14.66 24.46 -4.99
N GLU A 66 -14.48 24.64 -6.27
CA GLU A 66 -13.67 23.79 -7.12
C GLU A 66 -12.25 23.81 -6.55
N GLN A 67 -11.99 22.98 -5.56
CA GLN A 67 -10.62 22.62 -5.24
C GLN A 67 -10.21 21.63 -6.35
N GLU A 68 -9.46 22.14 -7.31
CA GLU A 68 -8.54 21.33 -8.08
C GLU A 68 -7.85 20.38 -7.08
N LYS A 69 -8.11 19.06 -7.22
CA LYS A 69 -7.27 18.06 -6.56
C LYS A 69 -5.87 18.34 -7.10
N GLU A 70 -5.06 19.00 -6.28
CA GLU A 70 -3.63 19.11 -6.56
C GLU A 70 -3.16 17.67 -6.83
N SER A 71 -2.95 17.35 -8.10
CA SER A 71 -2.47 16.04 -8.50
C SER A 71 -1.12 15.88 -7.82
N PHE A 72 -0.96 14.86 -6.98
CA PHE A 72 0.31 14.58 -6.33
C PHE A 72 1.39 14.46 -7.40
N GLN A 73 2.19 15.49 -7.55
CA GLN A 73 3.29 15.53 -8.50
C GLN A 73 4.54 15.03 -7.78
N ALA A 74 5.04 13.89 -8.20
CA ALA A 74 6.28 13.33 -7.69
C ALA A 74 7.48 13.90 -8.46
N ASP A 75 8.55 14.20 -7.75
CA ASP A 75 9.83 14.62 -8.33
C ASP A 75 10.61 13.43 -8.86
N TYR A 76 10.40 12.25 -8.24
CA TYR A 76 11.02 10.97 -8.60
C TYR A 76 10.02 9.82 -8.55
N ASP A 77 10.20 8.88 -9.46
CA ASP A 77 9.65 7.53 -9.36
C ASP A 77 10.64 6.67 -8.56
N VAL A 78 10.17 5.97 -7.53
CA VAL A 78 11.03 5.16 -6.67
C VAL A 78 10.56 3.72 -6.69
N TYR A 79 11.45 2.84 -7.11
CA TYR A 79 11.22 1.39 -7.10
C TYR A 79 11.81 0.80 -5.83
N THR A 80 11.10 -0.13 -5.22
CA THR A 80 11.49 -0.75 -3.95
C THR A 80 11.26 -2.25 -4.00
N ASP A 81 12.18 -3.01 -3.43
CA ASP A 81 12.04 -4.47 -3.32
C ASP A 81 12.74 -5.00 -2.07
N GLY A 82 12.33 -6.19 -1.64
CA GLY A 82 12.87 -6.91 -0.51
C GLY A 82 13.17 -8.36 -0.84
N SER A 83 14.30 -8.86 -0.38
CA SER A 83 14.70 -10.25 -0.52
C SER A 83 14.94 -10.93 0.82
N TYR A 84 14.86 -12.26 0.86
CA TYR A 84 15.09 -13.05 2.08
C TYR A 84 15.80 -14.35 1.75
N ALA A 85 16.90 -14.60 2.44
CA ALA A 85 17.61 -15.87 2.38
C ALA A 85 18.37 -16.12 3.68
N ASN A 86 18.55 -17.39 4.04
CA ASN A 86 19.41 -17.84 5.14
C ASN A 86 19.11 -17.12 6.49
N GLY A 87 17.81 -16.84 6.78
CA GLY A 87 17.42 -16.16 8.01
C GLY A 87 17.60 -14.64 8.00
N GLN A 88 18.07 -14.07 6.91
CA GLN A 88 18.30 -12.63 6.75
C GLN A 88 17.39 -12.05 5.67
N TYR A 89 16.99 -10.78 5.84
CA TYR A 89 16.32 -10.03 4.80
C TYR A 89 17.21 -8.91 4.29
N ALA A 90 17.04 -8.55 3.04
CA ALA A 90 17.66 -7.38 2.45
C ALA A 90 16.61 -6.50 1.81
N TRP A 91 16.98 -5.26 1.56
CA TRP A 91 16.17 -4.24 0.97
C TRP A 91 16.96 -3.48 -0.09
N ALA A 92 16.26 -2.99 -1.11
CA ALA A 92 16.82 -2.10 -2.10
C ALA A 92 15.79 -1.07 -2.54
N TYR A 93 16.27 0.12 -2.90
CA TYR A 93 15.48 1.14 -3.58
C TYR A 93 16.29 1.84 -4.66
N ALA A 94 15.60 2.37 -5.67
CA ALA A 94 16.17 3.21 -6.72
C ALA A 94 15.24 4.39 -7.02
N PHE A 95 15.77 5.61 -6.97
CA PHE A 95 15.12 6.85 -7.38
C PHE A 95 15.38 7.06 -8.86
N VAL A 96 14.32 7.17 -9.64
CA VAL A 96 14.35 7.29 -11.09
C VAL A 96 13.75 8.62 -11.50
N LYS A 97 14.44 9.33 -12.37
CA LYS A 97 13.97 10.53 -13.04
C LYS A 97 14.37 10.50 -14.50
N ASP A 98 13.45 10.85 -15.39
CA ASP A 98 13.68 10.88 -16.84
C ASP A 98 14.26 9.55 -17.39
N GLY A 99 13.83 8.42 -16.82
CA GLY A 99 14.26 7.09 -17.22
C GLY A 99 15.68 6.70 -16.79
N GLN A 100 16.29 7.45 -15.87
CA GLN A 100 17.63 7.21 -15.32
C GLN A 100 17.56 7.07 -13.78
N ILE A 101 18.40 6.18 -13.24
CA ILE A 101 18.58 6.04 -11.79
C ILE A 101 19.47 7.18 -11.30
N CYS A 102 18.96 8.01 -10.39
CA CYS A 102 19.68 9.13 -9.81
C CYS A 102 20.29 8.80 -8.44
N PHE A 103 19.57 8.00 -7.64
CA PHE A 103 20.00 7.54 -6.31
C PHE A 103 19.52 6.10 -6.13
N GLU A 104 20.34 5.31 -5.50
CA GLU A 104 19.99 3.95 -5.12
C GLU A 104 20.75 3.53 -3.88
N ASP A 105 20.15 2.60 -3.12
CA ASP A 105 20.82 1.99 -1.98
C ASP A 105 20.25 0.59 -1.72
N SER A 106 21.04 -0.26 -1.09
CA SER A 106 20.64 -1.60 -0.70
C SER A 106 21.49 -2.07 0.48
N ASN A 107 20.89 -2.83 1.39
CA ASN A 107 21.65 -3.41 2.50
C ASN A 107 20.89 -4.60 3.11
N VAL A 108 21.60 -5.37 3.94
CA VAL A 108 21.00 -6.40 4.78
C VAL A 108 20.33 -5.76 5.99
N GLY A 109 19.13 -6.20 6.33
CA GLY A 109 18.43 -5.74 7.50
C GLY A 109 19.05 -6.27 8.79
N LYS A 110 19.16 -5.40 9.79
CA LYS A 110 19.85 -5.70 11.06
C LYS A 110 18.91 -6.20 12.17
N ASN A 111 17.59 -6.20 11.96
CA ASN A 111 16.62 -6.59 12.97
C ASN A 111 16.24 -8.08 12.82
N PRO A 112 16.73 -8.99 13.67
CA PRO A 112 16.43 -10.41 13.54
C PRO A 112 14.96 -10.74 13.81
N ALA A 113 14.26 -9.94 14.63
CA ALA A 113 12.83 -10.12 14.85
C ALA A 113 12.01 -9.79 13.61
N ALA A 114 12.41 -8.77 12.82
CA ALA A 114 11.79 -8.44 11.54
C ALA A 114 12.00 -9.55 10.49
N ALA A 115 13.10 -10.28 10.55
CA ALA A 115 13.40 -11.40 9.64
C ALA A 115 12.33 -12.51 9.66
N THR A 116 11.51 -12.60 10.72
CA THR A 116 10.35 -13.50 10.79
C THR A 116 9.30 -13.20 9.72
N MET A 117 9.25 -11.97 9.22
CA MET A 117 8.36 -11.55 8.11
C MET A 117 8.95 -11.87 6.72
N ARG A 118 10.16 -12.44 6.66
CA ARG A 118 10.85 -12.84 5.41
C ARG A 118 10.94 -11.66 4.42
N ASN A 119 10.55 -11.86 3.14
CA ASN A 119 10.58 -10.84 2.10
C ASN A 119 9.84 -9.55 2.51
N VAL A 120 8.72 -9.67 3.21
CA VAL A 120 7.94 -8.49 3.65
C VAL A 120 8.75 -7.56 4.56
N ALA A 121 9.70 -8.08 5.35
CA ALA A 121 10.61 -7.26 6.13
C ALA A 121 11.50 -6.39 5.24
N GLY A 122 11.99 -6.96 4.14
CA GLY A 122 12.78 -6.24 3.13
C GLY A 122 11.96 -5.15 2.44
N GLU A 123 10.75 -5.49 2.00
CA GLU A 123 9.82 -4.54 1.39
C GLU A 123 9.53 -3.32 2.30
N ILE A 124 9.18 -3.58 3.56
CA ILE A 124 8.95 -2.53 4.55
C ILE A 124 10.20 -1.66 4.73
N ALA A 125 11.38 -2.28 4.85
CA ALA A 125 12.63 -1.57 5.02
C ALA A 125 12.96 -0.70 3.80
N ALA A 126 12.82 -1.25 2.57
CA ALA A 126 13.05 -0.53 1.33
C ALA A 126 12.23 0.76 1.25
N VAL A 127 10.92 0.68 1.54
CA VAL A 127 10.04 1.84 1.54
C VAL A 127 10.41 2.84 2.62
N LEU A 128 10.68 2.41 3.86
CA LEU A 128 11.06 3.31 4.95
C LEU A 128 12.37 4.06 4.65
N TYR A 129 13.37 3.38 4.11
CA TYR A 129 14.63 4.03 3.73
C TYR A 129 14.45 4.98 2.55
N ALA A 130 13.65 4.62 1.55
CA ALA A 130 13.32 5.48 0.42
C ALA A 130 12.60 6.76 0.88
N VAL A 131 11.56 6.64 1.74
CA VAL A 131 10.83 7.80 2.25
C VAL A 131 11.72 8.69 3.13
N LYS A 132 12.58 8.10 3.96
CA LYS A 132 13.59 8.83 4.72
C LYS A 132 14.52 9.63 3.81
N LYS A 133 15.02 9.00 2.75
CA LYS A 133 15.87 9.65 1.77
C LYS A 133 15.15 10.80 1.05
N ALA A 134 13.89 10.60 0.68
CA ALA A 134 13.06 11.66 0.08
C ALA A 134 12.89 12.85 1.02
N ALA A 135 12.66 12.60 2.32
CA ALA A 135 12.57 13.66 3.33
C ALA A 135 13.88 14.44 3.49
N GLU A 136 15.02 13.74 3.50
CA GLU A 136 16.37 14.38 3.54
C GLU A 136 16.60 15.28 2.31
N LEU A 137 16.20 14.80 1.14
CA LEU A 137 16.31 15.52 -0.13
C LEU A 137 15.23 16.60 -0.30
N LYS A 138 14.19 16.63 0.56
CA LYS A 138 13.02 17.51 0.48
C LYS A 138 12.27 17.40 -0.85
N VAL A 139 12.09 16.17 -1.33
CA VAL A 139 11.42 15.85 -2.58
C VAL A 139 10.17 14.98 -2.35
N LYS A 140 9.23 15.03 -3.29
CA LYS A 140 8.07 14.15 -3.33
C LYS A 140 8.37 12.94 -4.20
N ILE A 141 7.92 11.75 -3.77
CA ILE A 141 8.19 10.49 -4.47
C ILE A 141 6.92 9.70 -4.76
N ARG A 142 6.90 9.00 -5.88
CA ARG A 142 5.93 7.95 -6.18
C ARG A 142 6.60 6.60 -6.05
N ILE A 143 6.14 5.81 -5.07
CA ILE A 143 6.73 4.52 -4.72
C ILE A 143 6.05 3.42 -5.51
N PHE A 144 6.84 2.70 -6.30
CA PHE A 144 6.43 1.51 -7.04
C PHE A 144 6.79 0.27 -6.24
N HIS A 145 5.79 -0.56 -5.96
CA HIS A 145 5.90 -1.79 -5.17
C HIS A 145 5.01 -2.89 -5.75
N ASP A 146 5.35 -4.14 -5.54
CA ASP A 146 4.55 -5.29 -6.00
C ASP A 146 3.68 -5.90 -4.90
N TYR A 147 4.07 -5.79 -3.62
CA TYR A 147 3.31 -6.30 -2.49
C TYR A 147 2.28 -5.28 -1.97
N ALA A 148 1.00 -5.59 -2.14
CA ALA A 148 -0.11 -4.69 -1.80
C ALA A 148 -0.15 -4.25 -0.32
N GLY A 149 0.33 -5.07 0.61
CA GLY A 149 0.38 -4.76 2.04
C GLY A 149 1.14 -3.47 2.36
N ILE A 150 2.16 -3.15 1.56
CA ILE A 150 2.97 -1.94 1.72
C ILE A 150 2.11 -0.67 1.67
N ALA A 151 1.30 -0.52 0.63
CA ALA A 151 0.41 0.64 0.50
C ALA A 151 -0.72 0.61 1.53
N HIS A 152 -1.38 -0.54 1.69
CA HIS A 152 -2.57 -0.64 2.54
C HIS A 152 -2.29 -0.43 4.02
N TRP A 153 -1.13 -0.84 4.54
CA TRP A 153 -0.74 -0.53 5.93
C TRP A 153 -0.35 0.95 6.11
N ALA A 154 0.34 1.53 5.14
CA ALA A 154 0.75 2.94 5.20
C ALA A 154 -0.45 3.90 5.12
N THR A 155 -1.48 3.54 4.34
CA THR A 155 -2.72 4.33 4.18
C THR A 155 -3.78 4.03 5.25
N GLY A 156 -3.58 2.99 6.07
CA GLY A 156 -4.54 2.54 7.07
C GLY A 156 -5.74 1.78 6.50
N GLU A 157 -5.71 1.38 5.21
CA GLU A 157 -6.75 0.55 4.62
C GLU A 157 -6.76 -0.86 5.20
N TRP A 158 -5.59 -1.39 5.55
CA TRP A 158 -5.46 -2.63 6.29
C TRP A 158 -5.02 -2.37 7.72
N GLN A 159 -5.66 -3.07 8.65
CA GLN A 159 -5.26 -3.03 10.04
C GLN A 159 -3.90 -3.73 10.21
N ALA A 160 -2.92 -2.99 10.70
CA ALA A 160 -1.64 -3.53 11.12
C ALA A 160 -1.82 -4.36 12.41
N LYS A 161 -1.52 -5.66 12.38
CA LYS A 161 -1.80 -6.59 13.48
C LYS A 161 -0.56 -6.96 14.31
N ASN A 162 0.63 -6.91 13.72
CA ASN A 162 1.88 -7.19 14.42
C ASN A 162 2.67 -5.90 14.65
N GLU A 163 3.62 -5.96 15.57
CA GLU A 163 4.44 -4.82 15.98
C GLU A 163 5.18 -4.16 14.80
N PHE A 164 5.65 -4.95 13.82
CA PHE A 164 6.39 -4.42 12.68
C PHE A 164 5.50 -3.64 11.73
N THR A 165 4.34 -4.17 11.37
CA THR A 165 3.38 -3.46 10.51
C THR A 165 2.77 -2.25 11.20
N GLN A 166 2.57 -2.29 12.54
CA GLN A 166 2.15 -1.14 13.34
C GLN A 166 3.22 -0.05 13.37
N THR A 167 4.48 -0.44 13.57
CA THR A 167 5.61 0.50 13.54
C THR A 167 5.77 1.11 12.15
N TYR A 168 5.66 0.30 11.09
CA TYR A 168 5.67 0.78 9.72
C TYR A 168 4.58 1.82 9.47
N ALA A 169 3.32 1.51 9.77
CA ALA A 169 2.19 2.43 9.59
C ALA A 169 2.40 3.75 10.36
N ARG A 170 2.88 3.67 11.62
CA ARG A 170 3.19 4.84 12.45
C ARG A 170 4.33 5.68 11.87
N LEU A 171 5.40 5.06 11.36
CA LEU A 171 6.51 5.80 10.74
C LEU A 171 6.06 6.45 9.43
N MET A 172 5.33 5.74 8.58
CA MET A 172 4.82 6.29 7.33
C MET A 172 3.89 7.47 7.54
N SER A 173 3.09 7.49 8.62
CA SER A 173 2.23 8.62 8.94
C SER A 173 2.98 9.93 9.22
N GLN A 174 4.25 9.87 9.63
CA GLN A 174 5.10 11.04 9.86
C GLN A 174 5.56 11.70 8.55
N TYR A 175 5.48 10.98 7.44
CA TYR A 175 5.93 11.41 6.11
C TYR A 175 4.77 11.68 5.14
N GLN A 176 3.55 11.86 5.67
CA GLN A 176 2.39 12.17 4.81
C GLN A 176 2.65 13.40 3.94
N GLY A 177 2.21 13.33 2.68
CA GLY A 177 2.35 14.43 1.72
C GLY A 177 3.65 14.41 0.90
N ILE A 178 4.65 13.59 1.26
CA ILE A 178 5.87 13.45 0.45
C ILE A 178 5.93 12.17 -0.37
N TYR A 179 4.99 11.25 -0.19
CA TYR A 179 4.92 10.00 -0.97
C TYR A 179 3.51 9.72 -1.48
N SER A 180 3.45 8.98 -2.57
CA SER A 180 2.27 8.28 -3.08
C SER A 180 2.67 6.88 -3.50
N PHE A 181 1.69 5.97 -3.63
CA PHE A 181 1.95 4.59 -4.04
C PHE A 181 1.42 4.32 -5.44
N ALA A 182 2.18 3.52 -6.19
CA ALA A 182 1.79 2.92 -7.45
C ALA A 182 2.15 1.44 -7.43
N LYS A 183 1.20 0.59 -7.84
CA LYS A 183 1.45 -0.86 -7.91
C LYS A 183 2.11 -1.21 -9.23
N VAL A 184 3.17 -2.02 -9.18
CA VAL A 184 3.71 -2.74 -10.34
C VAL A 184 3.32 -4.22 -10.26
N THR A 185 3.25 -4.86 -11.42
CA THR A 185 3.11 -6.31 -11.46
C THR A 185 4.50 -6.92 -11.28
N ALA A 186 4.66 -7.82 -10.33
CA ALA A 186 5.90 -8.56 -10.14
C ALA A 186 6.32 -9.24 -11.45
N HIS A 187 7.62 -9.23 -11.75
CA HIS A 187 8.20 -9.83 -12.95
C HIS A 187 7.55 -9.39 -14.27
N SER A 188 7.08 -8.14 -14.36
CA SER A 188 6.45 -7.58 -15.55
C SER A 188 7.45 -7.12 -16.63
N GLY A 189 8.75 -7.36 -16.44
CA GLY A 189 9.82 -6.85 -17.32
C GLY A 189 10.08 -5.35 -17.14
N ASN A 190 9.64 -4.76 -16.03
CA ASN A 190 10.01 -3.39 -15.70
C ASN A 190 11.47 -3.36 -15.24
N LYS A 191 12.33 -2.78 -16.08
CA LYS A 191 13.80 -2.76 -15.86
C LYS A 191 14.24 -2.23 -14.50
N PHE A 192 13.47 -1.30 -13.90
CA PHE A 192 13.82 -0.71 -12.61
C PHE A 192 13.38 -1.59 -11.45
N ASN A 193 12.24 -2.29 -11.58
CA ASN A 193 11.81 -3.28 -10.62
C ASN A 193 12.77 -4.48 -10.61
N ASP A 194 13.14 -4.97 -11.78
CA ASP A 194 14.10 -6.06 -11.92
C ASP A 194 15.49 -5.65 -11.37
N HIS A 195 15.84 -4.36 -11.51
CA HIS A 195 17.10 -3.82 -10.98
C HIS A 195 17.13 -3.85 -9.44
N VAL A 196 16.07 -3.39 -8.74
CA VAL A 196 16.02 -3.38 -7.28
C VAL A 196 15.89 -4.80 -6.71
N ASP A 197 15.20 -5.72 -7.39
CA ASP A 197 15.16 -7.15 -7.05
C ASP A 197 16.58 -7.73 -7.04
N LYS A 198 17.35 -7.54 -8.13
CA LYS A 198 18.74 -7.96 -8.20
C LYS A 198 19.61 -7.35 -7.12
N LYS A 199 19.46 -6.06 -6.83
CA LYS A 199 20.22 -5.39 -5.78
C LYS A 199 19.91 -5.94 -4.38
N ALA A 200 18.64 -6.21 -4.07
CA ALA A 200 18.26 -6.82 -2.79
C ALA A 200 18.84 -8.24 -2.65
N LYS A 201 18.84 -9.04 -3.73
CA LYS A 201 19.46 -10.37 -3.76
C LYS A 201 20.99 -10.30 -3.60
N MET A 202 21.64 -9.41 -4.33
CA MET A 202 23.08 -9.20 -4.24
C MET A 202 23.53 -8.79 -2.83
N ALA A 203 22.74 -7.99 -2.11
CA ALA A 203 23.02 -7.62 -0.72
C ALA A 203 23.07 -8.86 0.21
N LEU A 204 22.34 -9.94 -0.12
CA LEU A 204 22.40 -11.23 0.58
C LEU A 204 23.47 -12.17 0.07
N GLY A 205 24.29 -11.73 -0.90
CA GLY A 205 25.29 -12.59 -1.54
C GLY A 205 24.70 -13.59 -2.54
N ILE A 206 23.44 -13.39 -2.95
CA ILE A 206 22.80 -14.19 -4.00
C ILE A 206 23.21 -13.57 -5.34
N THR A 207 24.04 -14.26 -6.09
CA THR A 207 24.33 -13.94 -7.49
C THR A 207 23.42 -14.79 -8.36
N ASP A 208 22.74 -14.15 -9.34
CA ASP A 208 22.12 -14.90 -10.43
C ASP A 208 23.28 -15.53 -11.22
N GLU A 209 23.64 -16.78 -10.90
CA GLU A 209 24.45 -17.57 -11.83
C GLU A 209 23.57 -17.82 -13.06
N GLU A 210 24.11 -17.46 -14.22
CA GLU A 210 23.54 -17.64 -15.56
C GLU A 210 23.14 -19.10 -15.86
#